data_dda665eac726a2e99d5c0ad33908ed83
#
_entry.id   dda665eac726a2e99d5c0ad33908ed83
#
_cell.length_a   1.000
_cell.length_b   1.000
_cell.length_c   1.000
_cell.angle_alpha   90.00
_cell.angle_beta   90.00
_cell.angle_gamma   90.00
#
_symmetry.space_group_name_H-M   'P 1'
#
loop_
_entity.id
_entity.type
_entity.pdbx_description
1 polymer ?
#
loop_
_entity_poly.entity_id
_entity_poly.type
_entity_poly.pdbx_seq_one_letter_code
_entity_poly.pdbx_strand_id
1 'polypeptide(L)'
;QRQMCIRDRIPELGLEETQTTAYLKAELEKMGYQPQSLLETGLYVFIDHGYGKTVAFRTDIDGLPVNEETGVDFASTHKGIMHACGHDGHMTALLGFAKALKENKEPILYDILLIFQPAEESPGGARIVCEKGLLKQFNVESIFGIHLMPLLDEGVIASKPGGLMAECGELDVKVIGRGAHAGLPHEGVDSLLIACSLINEYQHILTRMKTPFHPAIMNIGEIHGGTARNSVAKETEFHGTVRCYSDEMFAHLTDSIGRINKGFEEAYGCRIEWSCPPFYPAVINDKKLFNYVSSITSLKELDEPLMLAEDFSFYQKEVKGLFIFVGTKTKEFQSGLHTGTFNFNESVLQSVVDMYMKIILNYQEGTLSN
;
A
#
# COMPACT_ATOMS: atom_id res chain seq x y z
N GLN A 1 15.07 20.02 -1.22
CA GLN A 1 16.08 19.58 -0.23
C GLN A 1 15.75 20.06 1.19
N ARG A 2 15.70 21.35 1.48
CA ARG A 2 15.50 21.88 2.84
C ARG A 2 14.14 21.47 3.49
N GLN A 3 13.12 21.22 2.69
CA GLN A 3 11.80 20.80 3.16
C GLN A 3 11.75 19.31 3.52
N MET A 4 12.46 18.45 2.81
CA MET A 4 12.57 17.02 3.10
C MET A 4 13.29 16.79 4.42
N CYS A 5 14.44 17.43 4.65
CA CYS A 5 15.20 17.31 5.91
C CYS A 5 14.43 17.68 7.19
N ILE A 6 13.33 18.43 7.10
CA ILE A 6 12.51 18.78 8.27
C ILE A 6 11.51 17.68 8.57
N ARG A 7 10.92 17.06 7.56
CA ARG A 7 9.90 16.01 7.73
C ARG A 7 10.50 14.67 8.12
N ASP A 8 11.62 14.33 7.53
CA ASP A 8 12.40 13.14 7.86
C ASP A 8 12.73 13.08 9.36
N ARG A 9 12.83 14.25 10.00
CA ARG A 9 13.07 14.38 11.46
C ARG A 9 11.86 14.11 12.35
N ILE A 10 10.65 14.11 11.81
CA ILE A 10 9.40 14.00 12.59
C ILE A 10 8.44 12.93 12.05
N PRO A 11 8.93 11.73 11.70
CA PRO A 11 8.03 10.67 11.25
C PRO A 11 7.08 10.28 12.38
N GLU A 12 5.81 10.07 12.05
CA GLU A 12 4.75 9.70 12.97
C GLU A 12 3.96 8.51 12.41
N LEU A 13 3.46 7.65 13.28
CA LEU A 13 2.68 6.48 12.86
C LEU A 13 1.31 6.88 12.32
N GLY A 14 0.71 5.97 11.56
CA GLY A 14 -0.62 6.19 10.95
C GLY A 14 -1.68 6.62 11.97
N LEU A 15 -2.44 7.66 11.62
CA LEU A 15 -3.41 8.39 12.44
C LEU A 15 -2.84 9.16 13.65
N GLU A 16 -1.52 9.22 13.78
CA GLU A 16 -0.81 10.01 14.80
C GLU A 16 -0.01 11.18 14.18
N GLU A 17 -0.08 11.42 12.87
CA GLU A 17 0.73 12.35 12.09
C GLU A 17 0.37 13.82 12.36
N THR A 18 0.35 14.22 13.61
CA THR A 18 -0.09 15.56 14.04
C THR A 18 0.92 16.66 13.69
N GLN A 19 2.22 16.43 13.93
CA GLN A 19 3.29 17.38 13.62
C GLN A 19 3.52 17.45 12.10
N THR A 20 3.49 16.30 11.42
CA THR A 20 3.57 16.19 9.97
C THR A 20 2.45 16.98 9.30
N THR A 21 1.20 16.78 9.73
CA THR A 21 0.03 17.52 9.24
C THR A 21 0.15 19.02 9.49
N ALA A 22 0.58 19.43 10.68
CA ALA A 22 0.78 20.85 11.02
C ALA A 22 1.86 21.48 10.15
N TYR A 23 2.96 20.77 9.89
CA TYR A 23 4.02 21.23 9.01
C TYR A 23 3.54 21.39 7.55
N LEU A 24 2.88 20.36 7.01
CA LEU A 24 2.32 20.39 5.64
C LEU A 24 1.34 21.54 5.47
N LYS A 25 0.45 21.74 6.47
CA LYS A 25 -0.50 22.86 6.48
C LYS A 25 0.21 24.19 6.41
N ALA A 26 1.21 24.42 7.27
CA ALA A 26 1.97 25.67 7.30
C ALA A 26 2.69 25.96 5.97
N GLU A 27 3.29 24.94 5.33
CA GLU A 27 3.96 25.12 4.04
C GLU A 27 2.97 25.46 2.91
N LEU A 28 1.81 24.81 2.87
CA LEU A 28 0.76 25.11 1.89
C LEU A 28 0.15 26.50 2.11
N GLU A 29 -0.08 26.92 3.36
CA GLU A 29 -0.55 28.28 3.71
C GLU A 29 0.46 29.36 3.28
N LYS A 30 1.78 29.13 3.46
CA LYS A 30 2.82 30.02 2.94
C LYS A 30 2.79 30.17 1.42
N MET A 31 2.37 29.15 0.70
CA MET A 31 2.16 29.19 -0.75
C MET A 31 0.82 29.86 -1.12
N GLY A 32 -0.02 30.25 -0.13
CA GLY A 32 -1.32 30.88 -0.34
C GLY A 32 -2.42 29.90 -0.67
N TYR A 33 -2.30 28.63 -0.29
CA TYR A 33 -3.39 27.65 -0.33
C TYR A 33 -4.22 27.68 0.95
N GLN A 34 -5.40 27.06 0.92
CA GLN A 34 -6.28 26.91 2.07
C GLN A 34 -6.50 25.41 2.34
N PRO A 35 -5.54 24.74 2.99
CA PRO A 35 -5.66 23.30 3.26
C PRO A 35 -6.79 23.02 4.24
N GLN A 36 -7.55 21.98 3.96
CA GLN A 36 -8.66 21.49 4.78
C GLN A 36 -8.27 20.17 5.44
N SER A 37 -8.77 19.90 6.65
CA SER A 37 -8.53 18.64 7.35
C SER A 37 -9.21 17.48 6.61
N LEU A 38 -8.52 16.34 6.53
CA LEU A 38 -9.00 15.17 5.81
C LEU A 38 -9.62 14.13 6.76
N LEU A 39 -8.88 13.67 7.73
CA LEU A 39 -9.29 12.77 8.81
C LEU A 39 -8.97 13.45 10.15
N GLU A 40 -8.56 12.69 11.16
CA GLU A 40 -7.99 13.25 12.40
C GLU A 40 -6.63 13.90 12.13
N THR A 41 -5.86 13.25 11.27
CA THR A 41 -4.60 13.72 10.68
C THR A 41 -4.72 13.74 9.16
N GLY A 42 -3.75 14.38 8.48
CA GLY A 42 -3.81 14.56 7.04
C GLY A 42 -4.65 15.76 6.60
N LEU A 43 -4.53 16.10 5.33
CA LEU A 43 -5.19 17.27 4.76
C LEU A 43 -5.37 17.16 3.24
N TYR A 44 -6.21 18.02 2.69
CA TYR A 44 -6.34 18.19 1.24
C TYR A 44 -6.38 19.66 0.85
N VAL A 45 -6.06 19.92 -0.41
CA VAL A 45 -6.20 21.24 -1.05
C VAL A 45 -7.03 21.07 -2.31
N PHE A 46 -8.13 21.80 -2.43
CA PHE A 46 -8.89 21.88 -3.66
C PHE A 46 -8.57 23.20 -4.38
N ILE A 47 -8.19 23.11 -5.65
CA ILE A 47 -7.88 24.24 -6.52
C ILE A 47 -8.97 24.30 -7.57
N ASP A 48 -9.88 25.24 -7.37
CA ASP A 48 -11.03 25.50 -8.24
C ASP A 48 -10.62 26.39 -9.42
N HIS A 49 -10.66 25.82 -10.62
CA HIS A 49 -10.47 26.55 -11.89
C HIS A 49 -11.83 26.77 -12.60
N GLY A 50 -12.93 26.30 -12.04
CA GLY A 50 -14.30 26.49 -12.56
C GLY A 50 -14.73 25.49 -13.61
N TYR A 51 -14.05 24.35 -13.74
CA TYR A 51 -14.37 23.33 -14.75
C TYR A 51 -15.37 22.30 -14.24
N GLY A 52 -15.48 22.11 -12.93
CA GLY A 52 -16.39 21.14 -12.31
C GLY A 52 -16.01 19.68 -12.56
N LYS A 53 -14.81 19.43 -13.07
CA LYS A 53 -14.18 18.13 -13.27
C LYS A 53 -12.79 18.17 -12.68
N THR A 54 -12.43 17.19 -11.89
CA THR A 54 -11.23 17.23 -11.05
C THR A 54 -10.25 16.10 -11.38
N VAL A 55 -8.97 16.45 -11.41
CA VAL A 55 -7.85 15.51 -11.39
C VAL A 55 -7.21 15.54 -10.00
N ALA A 56 -7.09 14.39 -9.36
CA ALA A 56 -6.51 14.26 -8.03
C ALA A 56 -5.06 13.76 -8.08
N PHE A 57 -4.24 14.24 -7.14
CA PHE A 57 -2.88 13.77 -6.90
C PHE A 57 -2.74 13.46 -5.41
N ARG A 58 -2.28 12.25 -5.10
CA ARG A 58 -2.20 11.74 -3.74
C ARG A 58 -0.76 11.47 -3.32
N THR A 59 -0.48 11.77 -2.08
CA THR A 59 0.66 11.28 -1.31
C THR A 59 0.20 10.70 0.01
N ASP A 60 0.92 9.74 0.53
CA ASP A 60 0.90 9.26 1.91
C ASP A 60 1.76 10.16 2.81
N ILE A 61 1.58 10.07 4.16
CA ILE A 61 2.30 10.95 5.08
C ILE A 61 2.81 10.27 6.36
N ASP A 62 2.48 9.01 6.57
CA ASP A 62 2.85 8.25 7.77
C ASP A 62 4.28 7.70 7.73
N GLY A 63 4.77 7.28 8.88
CA GLY A 63 6.03 6.58 9.08
C GLY A 63 5.82 5.19 9.65
N LEU A 64 6.90 4.45 9.79
CA LEU A 64 6.94 3.05 10.25
C LEU A 64 7.66 2.91 11.58
N PRO A 65 7.31 1.88 12.40
CA PRO A 65 7.99 1.59 13.66
C PRO A 65 9.35 0.90 13.41
N VAL A 66 10.26 1.63 12.77
CA VAL A 66 11.60 1.18 12.38
C VAL A 66 12.64 2.11 13.01
N ASN A 67 13.69 1.56 13.61
CA ASN A 67 14.84 2.36 14.06
C ASN A 67 15.64 2.84 12.83
N GLU A 68 15.85 4.14 12.74
CA GLU A 68 16.68 4.69 11.68
C GLU A 68 18.17 4.48 11.95
N GLU A 69 18.88 4.00 10.94
CA GLU A 69 20.32 3.68 10.93
C GLU A 69 21.03 4.32 9.74
N THR A 70 20.44 5.34 9.11
CA THR A 70 20.98 6.01 7.91
C THR A 70 22.24 6.82 8.20
N GLY A 71 22.38 7.37 9.42
CA GLY A 71 23.49 8.21 9.82
C GLY A 71 23.51 9.61 9.19
N VAL A 72 22.40 10.06 8.58
CA VAL A 72 22.27 11.39 8.00
C VAL A 72 22.07 12.48 9.09
N ASP A 73 22.47 13.72 8.78
CA ASP A 73 22.34 14.86 9.71
C ASP A 73 20.89 15.21 10.07
N PHE A 74 19.95 14.80 9.25
CA PHE A 74 18.51 15.04 9.37
C PHE A 74 17.71 13.80 9.78
N ALA A 75 18.38 12.78 10.31
CA ALA A 75 17.73 11.56 10.80
C ALA A 75 16.59 11.85 11.78
N SER A 76 15.66 10.92 11.88
CA SER A 76 14.48 10.99 12.76
C SER A 76 14.85 11.37 14.21
N THR A 77 14.11 12.31 14.76
CA THR A 77 14.17 12.65 16.20
C THR A 77 13.17 11.81 17.04
N HIS A 78 12.30 11.05 16.39
CA HIS A 78 11.35 10.15 17.02
C HIS A 78 11.95 8.74 17.10
N LYS A 79 12.47 8.40 18.28
CA LYS A 79 13.13 7.11 18.50
C LYS A 79 12.21 5.93 18.13
N GLY A 80 12.71 5.05 17.27
CA GLY A 80 11.98 3.86 16.83
C GLY A 80 10.97 4.10 15.72
N ILE A 81 10.93 5.31 15.12
CA ILE A 81 10.03 5.64 14.01
C ILE A 81 10.86 6.28 12.90
N MET A 82 10.61 5.88 11.66
CA MET A 82 11.32 6.33 10.46
C MET A 82 10.39 6.35 9.24
N HIS A 83 10.63 7.24 8.27
CA HIS A 83 10.04 7.15 6.94
C HIS A 83 10.73 6.07 6.07
N ALA A 84 10.71 4.82 6.55
CA ALA A 84 11.39 3.70 5.91
C ALA A 84 10.73 3.22 4.60
N CYS A 85 9.61 3.84 4.19
CA CYS A 85 8.92 3.62 2.92
C CYS A 85 9.05 4.81 1.95
N GLY A 86 9.68 5.92 2.38
CA GLY A 86 9.93 7.08 1.52
C GLY A 86 8.78 8.10 1.44
N HIS A 87 7.80 8.03 2.35
CA HIS A 87 6.65 8.93 2.36
C HIS A 87 7.03 10.40 2.56
N ASP A 88 8.14 10.69 3.23
CA ASP A 88 8.76 12.02 3.31
C ASP A 88 9.12 12.56 1.92
N GLY A 89 9.66 11.72 1.05
CA GLY A 89 9.93 12.02 -0.35
C GLY A 89 8.64 12.23 -1.16
N HIS A 90 7.63 11.37 -0.96
CA HIS A 90 6.33 11.49 -1.62
C HIS A 90 5.66 12.83 -1.27
N MET A 91 5.61 13.17 0.02
CA MET A 91 5.11 14.48 0.49
C MET A 91 5.87 15.65 -0.13
N THR A 92 7.21 15.53 -0.23
CA THR A 92 8.04 16.58 -0.83
C THR A 92 7.71 16.81 -2.28
N ALA A 93 7.53 15.72 -3.03
CA ALA A 93 7.18 15.81 -4.44
C ALA A 93 5.82 16.49 -4.62
N LEU A 94 4.81 16.16 -3.81
CA LEU A 94 3.50 16.79 -3.90
C LEU A 94 3.52 18.27 -3.46
N LEU A 95 4.29 18.64 -2.43
CA LEU A 95 4.51 20.04 -2.06
C LEU A 95 5.25 20.81 -3.17
N GLY A 96 6.24 20.19 -3.81
CA GLY A 96 6.94 20.74 -4.97
C GLY A 96 5.99 20.98 -6.14
N PHE A 97 5.09 20.03 -6.40
CA PHE A 97 4.04 20.18 -7.41
C PHE A 97 3.06 21.30 -7.06
N ALA A 98 2.61 21.39 -5.81
CA ALA A 98 1.77 22.50 -5.35
C ALA A 98 2.43 23.85 -5.58
N LYS A 99 3.75 23.98 -5.31
CA LYS A 99 4.52 25.20 -5.61
C LYS A 99 4.57 25.48 -7.11
N ALA A 100 4.88 24.48 -7.93
CA ALA A 100 4.95 24.63 -9.39
C ALA A 100 3.60 25.06 -9.98
N LEU A 101 2.48 24.56 -9.45
CA LEU A 101 1.12 25.01 -9.83
C LEU A 101 0.90 26.50 -9.56
N LYS A 102 1.39 27.03 -8.43
CA LYS A 102 1.29 28.49 -8.11
C LYS A 102 2.12 29.36 -9.02
N GLU A 103 3.27 28.87 -9.46
CA GLU A 103 4.18 29.58 -10.35
C GLU A 103 3.78 29.45 -11.84
N ASN A 104 2.89 28.48 -12.15
CA ASN A 104 2.44 28.21 -13.50
C ASN A 104 1.57 29.34 -14.06
N LYS A 105 1.78 29.64 -15.34
CA LYS A 105 1.01 30.65 -16.11
C LYS A 105 0.24 30.06 -17.29
N GLU A 106 0.45 28.78 -17.57
CA GLU A 106 -0.28 28.08 -18.62
C GLU A 106 -1.67 27.70 -18.15
N PRO A 107 -2.67 27.69 -19.03
CA PRO A 107 -4.03 27.31 -18.65
C PRO A 107 -4.10 25.85 -18.24
N ILE A 108 -4.79 25.58 -17.15
CA ILE A 108 -5.15 24.24 -16.69
C ILE A 108 -6.64 24.09 -16.85
N LEU A 109 -7.08 23.03 -17.55
CA LEU A 109 -8.46 22.82 -18.00
C LEU A 109 -9.30 21.94 -17.04
N TYR A 110 -8.81 21.71 -15.84
CA TYR A 110 -9.45 20.89 -14.78
C TYR A 110 -9.27 21.54 -13.43
N ASP A 111 -10.16 21.24 -12.51
CA ASP A 111 -9.95 21.47 -11.10
C ASP A 111 -8.94 20.47 -10.57
N ILE A 112 -8.21 20.80 -9.50
CA ILE A 112 -7.16 19.93 -8.95
C ILE A 112 -7.45 19.64 -7.48
N LEU A 113 -7.33 18.38 -7.08
CA LEU A 113 -7.37 17.95 -5.69
C LEU A 113 -6.02 17.36 -5.28
N LEU A 114 -5.34 18.02 -4.34
CA LEU A 114 -4.12 17.49 -3.71
C LEU A 114 -4.50 16.81 -2.40
N ILE A 115 -4.14 15.54 -2.25
CA ILE A 115 -4.50 14.71 -1.09
C ILE A 115 -3.21 14.32 -0.37
N PHE A 116 -3.06 14.74 0.88
CA PHE A 116 -2.02 14.31 1.81
C PHE A 116 -2.66 13.34 2.80
N GLN A 117 -2.61 12.07 2.45
CA GLN A 117 -3.36 11.00 3.09
C GLN A 117 -2.57 10.43 4.27
N PRO A 118 -3.16 10.31 5.47
CA PRO A 118 -2.56 9.61 6.60
C PRO A 118 -2.73 8.09 6.49
N ALA A 119 -1.92 7.34 7.27
CA ALA A 119 -2.11 5.93 7.58
C ALA A 119 -2.15 4.99 6.35
N GLU A 120 -1.21 5.12 5.42
CA GLU A 120 -1.10 4.17 4.31
C GLU A 120 -0.74 2.78 4.83
N GLU A 121 0.25 2.68 5.72
CA GLU A 121 0.80 1.41 6.22
C GLU A 121 -0.17 0.65 7.14
N SER A 122 -0.96 1.36 7.90
CA SER A 122 -2.02 0.80 8.77
C SER A 122 -2.84 1.92 9.41
N PRO A 123 -4.16 1.79 9.47
CA PRO A 123 -5.06 0.71 9.02
C PRO A 123 -5.58 0.86 7.58
N GLY A 124 -4.96 1.66 6.72
CA GLY A 124 -5.41 1.95 5.36
C GLY A 124 -6.30 3.19 5.31
N GLY A 125 -5.66 4.37 5.36
CA GLY A 125 -6.32 5.67 5.36
C GLY A 125 -7.12 5.95 4.10
N ALA A 126 -6.67 5.45 2.93
CA ALA A 126 -7.40 5.62 1.67
C ALA A 126 -8.82 5.07 1.73
N ARG A 127 -9.03 3.92 2.38
CA ARG A 127 -10.36 3.35 2.58
C ARG A 127 -11.26 4.33 3.33
N ILE A 128 -10.78 4.90 4.43
CA ILE A 128 -11.55 5.83 5.27
C ILE A 128 -11.87 7.12 4.48
N VAL A 129 -10.93 7.61 3.67
CA VAL A 129 -11.13 8.77 2.80
C VAL A 129 -12.20 8.50 1.74
N CYS A 130 -12.17 7.32 1.11
CA CYS A 130 -13.19 6.90 0.15
C CYS A 130 -14.58 6.78 0.81
N GLU A 131 -14.68 6.13 1.97
CA GLU A 131 -15.91 6.01 2.74
C GLU A 131 -16.52 7.38 3.13
N LYS A 132 -15.69 8.40 3.36
CA LYS A 132 -16.14 9.79 3.57
C LYS A 132 -16.58 10.50 2.28
N GLY A 133 -16.34 9.89 1.12
CA GLY A 133 -16.84 10.38 -0.17
C GLY A 133 -16.07 11.57 -0.74
N LEU A 134 -14.80 11.77 -0.37
CA LEU A 134 -14.00 12.91 -0.80
C LEU A 134 -13.93 13.02 -2.34
N LEU A 135 -13.71 11.90 -3.05
CA LEU A 135 -13.60 11.91 -4.50
C LEU A 135 -14.92 12.33 -5.18
N LYS A 136 -16.06 11.89 -4.64
CA LYS A 136 -17.38 12.27 -5.13
C LYS A 136 -17.70 13.74 -4.85
N GLN A 137 -17.31 14.24 -3.68
CA GLN A 137 -17.51 15.64 -3.28
C GLN A 137 -16.90 16.60 -4.30
N PHE A 138 -15.73 16.28 -4.83
CA PHE A 138 -15.00 17.12 -5.78
C PHE A 138 -15.10 16.64 -7.23
N ASN A 139 -16.02 15.74 -7.56
CA ASN A 139 -16.21 15.19 -8.92
C ASN A 139 -14.88 14.74 -9.56
N VAL A 140 -14.11 13.94 -8.86
CA VAL A 140 -12.82 13.44 -9.33
C VAL A 140 -13.03 12.42 -10.46
N GLU A 141 -12.42 12.66 -11.63
CA GLU A 141 -12.45 11.75 -12.78
C GLU A 141 -11.25 10.80 -12.80
N SER A 142 -10.11 11.27 -12.31
CA SER A 142 -8.89 10.46 -12.26
C SER A 142 -8.01 10.85 -11.09
N ILE A 143 -7.21 9.88 -10.63
CA ILE A 143 -6.26 10.07 -9.52
C ILE A 143 -4.88 9.52 -9.89
N PHE A 144 -3.84 10.24 -9.50
CA PHE A 144 -2.44 9.86 -9.66
C PHE A 144 -1.75 9.75 -8.31
N GLY A 145 -0.92 8.72 -8.15
CA GLY A 145 -0.04 8.53 -7.00
C GLY A 145 1.34 8.05 -7.47
N ILE A 146 2.35 8.27 -6.63
CA ILE A 146 3.71 7.73 -6.87
C ILE A 146 4.20 6.97 -5.65
N HIS A 147 5.17 6.09 -5.89
CA HIS A 147 5.96 5.48 -4.84
C HIS A 147 7.44 5.41 -5.24
N LEU A 148 8.33 5.77 -4.32
CA LEU A 148 9.77 5.61 -4.47
C LEU A 148 10.13 4.12 -4.42
N MET A 149 10.88 3.63 -5.42
CA MET A 149 11.08 2.19 -5.61
C MET A 149 12.57 1.84 -5.71
N PRO A 150 13.18 1.28 -4.64
CA PRO A 150 14.59 0.91 -4.63
C PRO A 150 14.93 -0.33 -5.46
N LEU A 151 13.94 -0.97 -6.08
CA LEU A 151 14.16 -2.04 -7.06
C LEU A 151 14.49 -1.51 -8.46
N LEU A 152 14.20 -0.24 -8.73
CA LEU A 152 14.44 0.44 -10.00
C LEU A 152 15.63 1.39 -9.90
N ASP A 153 16.43 1.47 -10.96
CA ASP A 153 17.55 2.41 -11.02
C ASP A 153 17.07 3.85 -10.89
N GLU A 154 17.88 4.69 -10.27
CA GLU A 154 17.59 6.12 -10.00
C GLU A 154 17.09 6.85 -11.24
N GLY A 155 16.00 7.58 -11.09
CA GLY A 155 15.39 8.40 -12.15
C GLY A 155 14.54 7.61 -13.16
N VAL A 156 14.47 6.29 -13.07
CA VAL A 156 13.53 5.50 -13.87
C VAL A 156 12.13 5.74 -13.36
N ILE A 157 11.24 6.23 -14.22
CA ILE A 157 9.80 6.34 -13.97
C ILE A 157 9.14 5.15 -14.64
N ALA A 158 8.46 4.31 -13.87
CA ALA A 158 7.90 3.06 -14.37
C ALA A 158 6.49 2.78 -13.82
N SER A 159 5.69 2.08 -14.58
CA SER A 159 4.38 1.59 -14.16
C SER A 159 3.96 0.41 -15.03
N LYS A 160 2.74 -0.11 -14.84
CA LYS A 160 2.18 -1.19 -15.64
C LYS A 160 0.68 -0.97 -15.80
N PRO A 161 0.11 -1.11 -17.02
CA PRO A 161 -1.35 -1.11 -17.19
C PRO A 161 -1.96 -2.39 -16.61
N GLY A 162 -3.12 -2.30 -16.01
CA GLY A 162 -3.73 -3.42 -15.28
C GLY A 162 -3.08 -3.63 -13.92
N GLY A 163 -2.98 -4.87 -13.46
CA GLY A 163 -2.42 -5.20 -12.16
C GLY A 163 -0.96 -4.74 -12.00
N LEU A 164 -0.70 -3.89 -11.01
CA LEU A 164 0.62 -3.38 -10.65
C LEU A 164 1.10 -3.93 -9.30
N MET A 165 0.22 -3.91 -8.29
CA MET A 165 0.52 -4.42 -6.94
C MET A 165 -0.60 -5.35 -6.48
N ALA A 166 -0.27 -6.24 -5.54
CA ALA A 166 -1.17 -7.31 -5.14
C ALA A 166 -2.29 -6.84 -4.20
N GLU A 167 -3.44 -7.48 -4.32
CA GLU A 167 -4.39 -7.61 -3.23
C GLU A 167 -3.79 -8.47 -2.14
N CYS A 168 -4.00 -8.11 -0.88
CA CYS A 168 -3.52 -8.88 0.26
C CYS A 168 -4.62 -9.10 1.29
N GLY A 169 -4.48 -10.20 2.03
CA GLY A 169 -5.29 -10.53 3.20
C GLY A 169 -4.44 -11.17 4.28
N GLU A 170 -4.82 -10.94 5.51
CA GLU A 170 -4.21 -11.53 6.69
C GLU A 170 -4.96 -12.81 7.04
N LEU A 171 -4.23 -13.93 7.05
CA LEU A 171 -4.78 -15.26 7.34
C LEU A 171 -4.50 -15.65 8.79
N ASP A 172 -5.55 -15.73 9.58
CA ASP A 172 -5.52 -16.24 10.95
C ASP A 172 -6.25 -17.56 11.04
N VAL A 173 -5.62 -18.57 11.62
CA VAL A 173 -6.23 -19.90 11.80
C VAL A 173 -5.94 -20.43 13.20
N LYS A 174 -6.99 -20.90 13.89
CA LYS A 174 -6.90 -21.53 15.19
C LYS A 174 -7.56 -22.91 15.14
N VAL A 175 -6.75 -23.95 15.36
CA VAL A 175 -7.20 -25.34 15.46
C VAL A 175 -7.45 -25.67 16.93
N ILE A 176 -8.67 -26.09 17.24
CA ILE A 176 -9.13 -26.45 18.58
C ILE A 176 -9.44 -27.95 18.59
N GLY A 177 -8.61 -28.69 19.30
CA GLY A 177 -8.72 -30.11 19.50
C GLY A 177 -9.11 -30.48 20.95
N ARG A 178 -8.55 -31.59 21.42
CA ARG A 178 -8.73 -32.07 22.80
C ARG A 178 -7.41 -32.57 23.38
N GLY A 179 -6.98 -31.99 24.49
CA GLY A 179 -5.77 -32.39 25.20
C GLY A 179 -5.89 -33.80 25.79
N ALA A 180 -4.76 -34.52 25.84
CA ALA A 180 -4.66 -35.84 26.49
C ALA A 180 -3.21 -36.07 26.95
N HIS A 181 -3.01 -37.13 27.76
CA HIS A 181 -1.66 -37.60 28.08
C HIS A 181 -0.99 -38.15 26.81
N ALA A 182 0.30 -37.83 26.58
CA ALA A 182 1.00 -38.27 25.37
C ALA A 182 1.07 -39.80 25.21
N GLY A 183 0.99 -40.57 26.30
CA GLY A 183 0.91 -42.04 26.29
C GLY A 183 -0.49 -42.59 25.95
N LEU A 184 -1.51 -41.75 25.87
CA LEU A 184 -2.90 -42.09 25.57
C LEU A 184 -3.46 -41.15 24.46
N PRO A 185 -2.78 -41.06 23.31
CA PRO A 185 -3.11 -40.06 22.29
C PRO A 185 -4.52 -40.28 21.66
N HIS A 186 -5.04 -41.49 21.71
CA HIS A 186 -6.38 -41.82 21.23
C HIS A 186 -7.51 -41.19 22.05
N GLU A 187 -7.23 -40.72 23.25
CA GLU A 187 -8.17 -39.94 24.07
C GLU A 187 -8.21 -38.47 23.73
N GLY A 188 -7.22 -37.99 22.92
CA GLY A 188 -7.08 -36.62 22.48
C GLY A 188 -7.52 -36.38 21.03
N VAL A 189 -7.40 -35.10 20.62
CA VAL A 189 -7.41 -34.65 19.24
C VAL A 189 -6.26 -33.62 19.11
N ASP A 190 -5.20 -34.02 18.40
CA ASP A 190 -3.94 -33.29 18.38
C ASP A 190 -4.01 -32.07 17.44
N SER A 191 -4.24 -30.89 18.02
CA SER A 191 -4.34 -29.65 17.26
C SER A 191 -3.02 -29.28 16.56
N LEU A 192 -1.86 -29.61 17.15
CA LEU A 192 -0.54 -29.29 16.56
C LEU A 192 -0.30 -30.09 15.28
N LEU A 193 -0.54 -31.39 15.31
CA LEU A 193 -0.38 -32.25 14.14
C LEU A 193 -1.37 -31.89 13.03
N ILE A 194 -2.62 -31.54 13.41
CA ILE A 194 -3.64 -31.08 12.46
C ILE A 194 -3.23 -29.76 11.83
N ALA A 195 -2.75 -28.78 12.60
CA ALA A 195 -2.29 -27.49 12.08
C ALA A 195 -1.12 -27.65 11.09
N CYS A 196 -0.13 -28.48 11.40
CA CYS A 196 0.96 -28.81 10.48
C CYS A 196 0.45 -29.41 9.17
N SER A 197 -0.53 -30.30 9.25
CA SER A 197 -1.15 -30.94 8.08
C SER A 197 -1.95 -29.92 7.25
N LEU A 198 -2.71 -29.03 7.89
CA LEU A 198 -3.43 -27.94 7.24
C LEU A 198 -2.50 -27.01 6.46
N ILE A 199 -1.39 -26.59 7.06
CA ILE A 199 -0.40 -25.74 6.40
C ILE A 199 0.13 -26.39 5.12
N ASN A 200 0.40 -27.69 5.16
CA ASN A 200 0.82 -28.45 3.97
C ASN A 200 -0.31 -28.53 2.93
N GLU A 201 -1.55 -28.78 3.37
CA GLU A 201 -2.70 -28.89 2.46
C GLU A 201 -3.01 -27.56 1.78
N TYR A 202 -2.83 -26.42 2.45
CA TYR A 202 -3.00 -25.11 1.84
C TYR A 202 -2.04 -24.87 0.65
N GLN A 203 -0.86 -25.51 0.63
CA GLN A 203 0.04 -25.43 -0.54
C GLN A 203 -0.54 -26.10 -1.79
N HIS A 204 -1.48 -27.05 -1.63
CA HIS A 204 -2.20 -27.63 -2.76
C HIS A 204 -3.10 -26.61 -3.46
N ILE A 205 -3.64 -25.60 -2.74
CA ILE A 205 -4.42 -24.52 -3.34
C ILE A 205 -3.56 -23.82 -4.40
N LEU A 206 -2.33 -23.43 -4.05
CA LEU A 206 -1.43 -22.72 -4.94
C LEU A 206 -0.93 -23.54 -6.11
N THR A 207 -0.78 -24.87 -5.91
CA THR A 207 -0.10 -25.73 -6.88
C THR A 207 -1.06 -26.62 -7.70
N ARG A 208 -2.28 -26.90 -7.21
CA ARG A 208 -3.21 -27.85 -7.82
C ARG A 208 -4.65 -27.35 -7.99
N MET A 209 -5.07 -26.33 -7.24
CA MET A 209 -6.46 -25.89 -7.22
C MET A 209 -6.71 -24.59 -7.96
N LYS A 210 -5.67 -23.78 -8.25
CA LYS A 210 -5.77 -22.56 -9.04
C LYS A 210 -5.20 -22.71 -10.44
N THR A 211 -5.60 -21.84 -11.36
CA THR A 211 -4.96 -21.74 -12.67
C THR A 211 -3.49 -21.34 -12.55
N PRO A 212 -2.58 -21.94 -13.32
CA PRO A 212 -1.14 -21.58 -13.27
C PRO A 212 -0.86 -20.17 -13.82
N PHE A 213 -1.78 -19.58 -14.57
CA PHE A 213 -1.59 -18.26 -15.20
C PHE A 213 -1.87 -17.08 -14.29
N HIS A 214 -2.43 -17.32 -13.09
CA HIS A 214 -2.69 -16.27 -12.12
C HIS A 214 -1.75 -16.43 -10.92
N PRO A 215 -0.73 -15.57 -10.77
CA PRO A 215 0.18 -15.61 -9.64
C PRO A 215 -0.57 -15.40 -8.32
N ALA A 216 -0.17 -16.17 -7.31
CA ALA A 216 -0.65 -15.99 -5.93
C ALA A 216 0.41 -16.49 -4.95
N ILE A 217 0.44 -15.87 -3.78
CA ILE A 217 1.30 -16.26 -2.65
C ILE A 217 0.41 -16.55 -1.45
N MET A 218 0.76 -17.57 -0.70
CA MET A 218 0.29 -17.84 0.64
C MET A 218 1.50 -18.18 1.48
N ASN A 219 1.81 -17.33 2.44
CA ASN A 219 2.92 -17.52 3.36
C ASN A 219 2.38 -17.67 4.77
N ILE A 220 2.84 -18.69 5.49
CA ILE A 220 2.61 -18.83 6.92
C ILE A 220 3.91 -18.42 7.61
N GLY A 221 3.86 -17.32 8.35
CA GLY A 221 5.03 -16.73 9.00
C GLY A 221 5.18 -17.15 10.46
N GLU A 222 4.11 -17.63 11.09
CA GLU A 222 4.08 -17.85 12.53
C GLU A 222 3.17 -19.04 12.87
N ILE A 223 3.58 -19.87 13.86
CA ILE A 223 2.79 -20.97 14.41
C ILE A 223 3.09 -21.15 15.90
N HIS A 224 2.04 -21.22 16.71
CA HIS A 224 2.12 -21.44 18.15
C HIS A 224 1.19 -22.55 18.59
N GLY A 225 1.65 -23.51 19.40
CA GLY A 225 0.79 -24.59 19.87
C GLY A 225 1.44 -25.48 20.92
N GLY A 226 0.58 -26.12 21.71
CA GLY A 226 0.98 -27.04 22.77
C GLY A 226 1.53 -26.32 24.01
N THR A 227 1.59 -27.04 25.15
CA THR A 227 2.05 -26.50 26.45
C THR A 227 3.16 -27.34 27.08
N ALA A 228 3.24 -28.62 26.75
CA ALA A 228 4.24 -29.54 27.33
C ALA A 228 4.52 -30.71 26.40
N ARG A 229 5.76 -31.22 26.43
CA ARG A 229 6.24 -32.33 25.59
C ARG A 229 5.52 -33.67 25.81
N ASN A 230 4.84 -33.83 26.94
CA ASN A 230 4.19 -35.06 27.36
C ASN A 230 2.65 -34.96 27.35
N SER A 231 2.09 -33.98 26.63
CA SER A 231 0.65 -33.86 26.42
C SER A 231 0.32 -33.63 24.96
N VAL A 232 -0.82 -34.11 24.50
CA VAL A 232 -1.44 -33.80 23.22
C VAL A 232 -1.88 -32.35 23.24
N ALA A 233 -1.54 -31.59 22.22
CA ALA A 233 -1.87 -30.16 22.14
C ALA A 233 -3.38 -29.96 21.97
N LYS A 234 -3.98 -29.14 22.84
CA LYS A 234 -5.41 -28.79 22.77
C LYS A 234 -5.67 -27.68 21.74
N GLU A 235 -4.81 -26.71 21.67
CA GLU A 235 -4.99 -25.54 20.80
C GLU A 235 -3.67 -25.26 20.07
N THR A 236 -3.79 -24.87 18.79
CA THR A 236 -2.67 -24.42 17.94
C THR A 236 -3.19 -23.35 17.02
N GLU A 237 -2.46 -22.25 16.92
CA GLU A 237 -2.77 -21.15 16.02
C GLU A 237 -1.59 -20.87 15.08
N PHE A 238 -1.91 -20.40 13.89
CA PHE A 238 -0.92 -19.94 12.94
C PHE A 238 -1.42 -18.74 12.15
N HIS A 239 -0.48 -17.89 11.73
CA HIS A 239 -0.74 -16.62 11.09
C HIS A 239 0.04 -16.52 9.77
N GLY A 240 -0.59 -15.92 8.78
CA GLY A 240 0.00 -15.81 7.45
C GLY A 240 -0.57 -14.67 6.62
N THR A 241 -0.16 -14.62 5.38
CA THR A 241 -0.66 -13.66 4.40
C THR A 241 -0.99 -14.34 3.09
N VAL A 242 -2.05 -13.86 2.44
CA VAL A 242 -2.45 -14.26 1.09
C VAL A 242 -2.30 -13.06 0.17
N ARG A 243 -1.73 -13.26 -1.03
CA ARG A 243 -1.54 -12.21 -2.04
C ARG A 243 -1.91 -12.72 -3.42
N CYS A 244 -2.61 -11.88 -4.21
CA CYS A 244 -2.95 -12.15 -5.60
C CYS A 244 -3.26 -10.83 -6.34
N TYR A 245 -3.69 -10.89 -7.60
CA TYR A 245 -3.91 -9.67 -8.41
C TYR A 245 -5.37 -9.46 -8.81
N SER A 246 -6.33 -10.14 -8.18
CA SER A 246 -7.75 -9.91 -8.44
C SER A 246 -8.65 -10.41 -7.32
N ASP A 247 -9.76 -9.72 -7.10
CA ASP A 247 -10.81 -10.09 -6.15
C ASP A 247 -11.33 -11.51 -6.41
N GLU A 248 -11.42 -11.94 -7.68
CA GLU A 248 -11.84 -13.29 -8.05
C GLU A 248 -10.86 -14.36 -7.57
N MET A 249 -9.55 -14.11 -7.73
CA MET A 249 -8.53 -15.03 -7.25
C MET A 249 -8.50 -15.05 -5.73
N PHE A 250 -8.64 -13.89 -5.07
CA PHE A 250 -8.70 -13.81 -3.62
C PHE A 250 -9.88 -14.62 -3.06
N ALA A 251 -11.07 -14.45 -3.63
CA ALA A 251 -12.24 -15.23 -3.28
C ALA A 251 -12.01 -16.74 -3.50
N HIS A 252 -11.40 -17.13 -4.63
CA HIS A 252 -11.08 -18.55 -4.90
C HIS A 252 -10.13 -19.13 -3.85
N LEU A 253 -9.13 -18.39 -3.40
CA LEU A 253 -8.18 -18.84 -2.37
C LEU A 253 -8.88 -19.00 -1.01
N THR A 254 -9.64 -18.01 -0.59
CA THR A 254 -10.37 -18.03 0.70
C THR A 254 -11.47 -19.10 0.73
N ASP A 255 -12.22 -19.28 -0.35
CA ASP A 255 -13.20 -20.36 -0.47
C ASP A 255 -12.54 -21.75 -0.40
N SER A 256 -11.33 -21.88 -0.98
CA SER A 256 -10.58 -23.13 -0.95
C SER A 256 -10.06 -23.44 0.46
N ILE A 257 -9.56 -22.42 1.18
CA ILE A 257 -9.19 -22.52 2.60
C ILE A 257 -10.40 -23.02 3.41
N GLY A 258 -11.57 -22.38 3.25
CA GLY A 258 -12.77 -22.75 3.96
C GLY A 258 -13.22 -24.19 3.72
N ARG A 259 -13.14 -24.68 2.47
CA ARG A 259 -13.45 -26.09 2.14
C ARG A 259 -12.47 -27.06 2.76
N ILE A 260 -11.17 -26.76 2.76
CA ILE A 260 -10.15 -27.60 3.38
C ILE A 260 -10.38 -27.67 4.89
N ASN A 261 -10.59 -26.52 5.55
CA ASN A 261 -10.85 -26.45 6.98
C ASN A 261 -12.03 -27.33 7.38
N LYS A 262 -13.14 -27.22 6.66
CA LYS A 262 -14.32 -28.05 6.90
C LYS A 262 -14.04 -29.56 6.73
N GLY A 263 -13.26 -29.93 5.71
CA GLY A 263 -12.83 -31.32 5.53
C GLY A 263 -12.00 -31.84 6.69
N PHE A 264 -11.11 -31.02 7.25
CA PHE A 264 -10.31 -31.39 8.42
C PHE A 264 -11.15 -31.48 9.69
N GLU A 265 -12.11 -30.59 9.90
CA GLU A 265 -13.05 -30.68 11.02
C GLU A 265 -13.83 -32.02 11.00
N GLU A 266 -14.34 -32.42 9.84
CA GLU A 266 -15.07 -33.68 9.67
C GLU A 266 -14.16 -34.90 9.84
N ALA A 267 -12.91 -34.84 9.31
CA ALA A 267 -12.00 -35.99 9.35
C ALA A 267 -11.40 -36.23 10.72
N TYR A 268 -11.10 -35.19 11.48
CA TYR A 268 -10.36 -35.29 12.74
C TYR A 268 -11.19 -34.99 13.99
N GLY A 269 -12.42 -34.49 13.84
CA GLY A 269 -13.28 -34.14 14.97
C GLY A 269 -12.74 -32.92 15.78
N CYS A 270 -12.04 -32.03 15.13
CA CYS A 270 -11.58 -30.76 15.67
C CYS A 270 -12.52 -29.61 15.28
N ARG A 271 -12.30 -28.42 15.82
CA ARG A 271 -12.92 -27.17 15.37
C ARG A 271 -11.83 -26.23 14.84
N ILE A 272 -12.11 -25.57 13.72
CA ILE A 272 -11.19 -24.64 13.11
C ILE A 272 -11.86 -23.26 13.01
N GLU A 273 -11.35 -22.31 13.78
CA GLU A 273 -11.71 -20.90 13.67
C GLU A 273 -10.70 -20.24 12.75
N TRP A 274 -11.18 -19.49 11.77
CA TRP A 274 -10.29 -18.83 10.83
C TRP A 274 -10.89 -17.54 10.27
N SER A 275 -10.01 -16.64 9.85
CA SER A 275 -10.35 -15.43 9.11
C SER A 275 -9.28 -15.11 8.06
N CYS A 276 -9.69 -14.56 6.95
CA CYS A 276 -8.80 -14.02 5.94
C CYS A 276 -9.52 -12.85 5.23
N PRO A 277 -9.77 -11.74 5.95
CA PRO A 277 -10.38 -10.57 5.33
C PRO A 277 -9.43 -9.95 4.32
N PRO A 278 -9.93 -9.37 3.20
CA PRO A 278 -9.09 -8.54 2.35
C PRO A 278 -8.64 -7.31 3.14
N PHE A 279 -7.33 -7.05 3.12
CA PHE A 279 -6.72 -5.90 3.78
C PHE A 279 -6.64 -4.72 2.81
N TYR A 280 -5.92 -4.88 1.69
CA TYR A 280 -5.89 -3.94 0.57
C TYR A 280 -6.28 -4.64 -0.73
N PRO A 281 -7.15 -4.03 -1.57
CA PRO A 281 -7.38 -4.51 -2.93
C PRO A 281 -6.11 -4.46 -3.78
N ALA A 282 -6.13 -5.10 -4.94
CA ALA A 282 -5.03 -4.98 -5.89
C ALA A 282 -4.98 -3.56 -6.50
N VAL A 283 -3.77 -3.02 -6.69
CA VAL A 283 -3.57 -1.79 -7.46
C VAL A 283 -3.72 -2.13 -8.94
N ILE A 284 -4.80 -1.63 -9.54
CA ILE A 284 -5.18 -1.88 -10.94
C ILE A 284 -5.15 -0.57 -11.71
N ASN A 285 -4.09 -0.35 -12.45
CA ASN A 285 -3.93 0.88 -13.23
C ASN A 285 -4.82 0.92 -14.47
N ASP A 286 -5.49 2.06 -14.66
CA ASP A 286 -6.28 2.30 -15.87
C ASP A 286 -5.36 2.37 -17.11
N LYS A 287 -5.67 1.57 -18.12
CA LYS A 287 -4.86 1.48 -19.34
C LYS A 287 -4.83 2.79 -20.12
N LYS A 288 -5.91 3.56 -20.12
CA LYS A 288 -5.98 4.83 -20.84
C LYS A 288 -5.12 5.89 -20.17
N LEU A 289 -5.13 5.95 -18.83
CA LEU A 289 -4.23 6.80 -18.07
C LEU A 289 -2.76 6.41 -18.28
N PHE A 290 -2.45 5.11 -18.29
CA PHE A 290 -1.09 4.64 -18.59
C PHE A 290 -0.64 5.09 -19.99
N ASN A 291 -1.44 4.86 -21.02
CA ASN A 291 -1.14 5.26 -22.40
C ASN A 291 -0.98 6.78 -22.51
N TYR A 292 -1.86 7.54 -21.85
CA TYR A 292 -1.80 8.98 -21.82
C TYR A 292 -0.47 9.46 -21.22
N VAL A 293 -0.11 9.00 -20.03
CA VAL A 293 1.14 9.43 -19.36
C VAL A 293 2.36 8.97 -20.16
N SER A 294 2.34 7.77 -20.77
CA SER A 294 3.41 7.28 -21.65
C SER A 294 3.60 8.16 -22.90
N SER A 295 2.54 8.80 -23.37
CA SER A 295 2.63 9.68 -24.56
C SER A 295 3.30 11.03 -24.29
N ILE A 296 3.32 11.47 -23.03
CA ILE A 296 3.82 12.80 -22.63
C ILE A 296 5.08 12.74 -21.73
N THR A 297 5.44 11.53 -21.26
CA THR A 297 6.60 11.30 -20.40
C THR A 297 7.36 10.06 -20.84
N SER A 298 8.57 9.86 -20.29
CA SER A 298 9.35 8.63 -20.51
C SER A 298 8.93 7.54 -19.50
N LEU A 299 7.65 7.18 -19.48
CA LEU A 299 7.12 6.13 -18.61
C LEU A 299 7.53 4.75 -19.15
N LYS A 300 8.31 4.00 -18.37
CA LYS A 300 8.69 2.62 -18.68
C LYS A 300 7.57 1.66 -18.29
N GLU A 301 7.16 0.77 -19.18
CA GLU A 301 6.28 -0.34 -18.83
C GLU A 301 7.08 -1.44 -18.12
N LEU A 302 6.57 -1.91 -16.98
CA LEU A 302 7.14 -3.05 -16.26
C LEU A 302 6.65 -4.35 -16.86
N ASP A 303 7.57 -5.31 -17.00
CA ASP A 303 7.25 -6.65 -17.51
C ASP A 303 6.31 -7.39 -16.55
N GLU A 304 6.62 -7.36 -15.25
CA GLU A 304 5.89 -8.09 -14.21
C GLU A 304 5.36 -7.14 -13.11
N PRO A 305 4.19 -7.44 -12.52
CA PRO A 305 3.67 -6.73 -11.36
C PRO A 305 4.45 -7.15 -10.08
N LEU A 306 4.29 -6.37 -9.00
CA LEU A 306 4.92 -6.64 -7.71
C LEU A 306 3.92 -7.24 -6.72
N MET A 307 4.38 -8.17 -5.88
CA MET A 307 3.59 -8.75 -4.78
C MET A 307 3.58 -7.87 -3.51
N LEU A 308 3.87 -6.57 -3.64
CA LEU A 308 3.65 -5.56 -2.62
C LEU A 308 2.17 -5.15 -2.61
N ALA A 309 1.72 -4.52 -1.54
CA ALA A 309 0.37 -4.00 -1.41
C ALA A 309 0.42 -2.49 -1.17
N GLU A 310 -0.67 -1.78 -1.50
CA GLU A 310 -0.76 -0.32 -1.41
C GLU A 310 -2.25 0.08 -1.33
N ASP A 311 -2.60 0.94 -0.38
CA ASP A 311 -3.98 1.35 -0.14
C ASP A 311 -4.55 2.33 -1.17
N PHE A 312 -3.70 2.90 -2.05
CA PHE A 312 -4.14 3.66 -3.23
C PHE A 312 -5.18 2.91 -4.07
N SER A 313 -5.16 1.59 -4.00
CA SER A 313 -6.14 0.69 -4.62
C SER A 313 -7.59 1.00 -4.26
N PHE A 314 -7.87 1.53 -3.07
CA PHE A 314 -9.23 1.95 -2.69
C PHE A 314 -9.73 3.13 -3.54
N TYR A 315 -8.87 4.09 -3.86
CA TYR A 315 -9.24 5.17 -4.79
C TYR A 315 -9.55 4.62 -6.18
N GLN A 316 -8.81 3.60 -6.63
CA GLN A 316 -9.02 2.98 -7.94
C GLN A 316 -10.32 2.16 -8.03
N LYS A 317 -10.92 1.79 -6.89
CA LYS A 317 -12.27 1.21 -6.87
C LYS A 317 -13.37 2.26 -7.13
N GLU A 318 -13.08 3.55 -6.91
CA GLU A 318 -14.06 4.63 -7.11
C GLU A 318 -13.85 5.38 -8.43
N VAL A 319 -12.60 5.64 -8.83
CA VAL A 319 -12.23 6.43 -10.01
C VAL A 319 -11.07 5.78 -10.75
N LYS A 320 -10.84 6.19 -12.01
CA LYS A 320 -9.66 5.76 -12.75
C LYS A 320 -8.39 6.26 -12.08
N GLY A 321 -7.44 5.37 -11.83
CA GLY A 321 -6.18 5.70 -11.17
C GLY A 321 -4.97 5.19 -11.91
N LEU A 322 -3.87 5.92 -11.77
CA LEU A 322 -2.54 5.49 -12.21
C LEU A 322 -1.54 5.65 -11.07
N PHE A 323 -0.99 4.54 -10.63
CA PHE A 323 0.09 4.49 -9.65
C PHE A 323 1.43 4.26 -10.36
N ILE A 324 2.45 5.04 -9.99
CA ILE A 324 3.70 5.13 -10.75
C ILE A 324 4.87 4.95 -9.79
N PHE A 325 5.81 4.09 -10.15
CA PHE A 325 7.06 3.93 -9.42
C PHE A 325 8.14 4.89 -9.91
N VAL A 326 8.93 5.40 -8.98
CA VAL A 326 10.08 6.27 -9.22
C VAL A 326 11.33 5.60 -8.65
N GLY A 327 12.23 5.19 -9.51
CA GLY A 327 13.45 4.47 -9.16
C GLY A 327 14.40 5.32 -8.30
N THR A 328 14.95 4.69 -7.27
CA THR A 328 15.87 5.32 -6.32
C THR A 328 17.19 4.59 -6.15
N LYS A 329 17.36 3.43 -6.80
CA LYS A 329 18.53 2.58 -6.63
C LYS A 329 19.77 3.21 -7.26
N THR A 330 20.84 3.34 -6.47
CA THR A 330 22.17 3.73 -6.92
C THR A 330 23.20 2.71 -6.39
N LYS A 331 24.50 2.99 -6.61
CA LYS A 331 25.57 2.21 -5.97
C LYS A 331 25.66 2.48 -4.47
N GLU A 332 25.21 3.63 -4.01
CA GLU A 332 25.24 4.07 -2.62
C GLU A 332 23.96 3.67 -1.89
N PHE A 333 22.79 3.87 -2.54
CA PHE A 333 21.48 3.57 -1.98
C PHE A 333 20.94 2.26 -2.56
N GLN A 334 21.11 1.15 -1.83
CA GLN A 334 20.69 -0.19 -2.24
C GLN A 334 19.76 -0.87 -1.23
N SER A 335 19.49 -0.20 -0.10
CA SER A 335 18.63 -0.74 0.95
C SER A 335 17.18 -0.82 0.46
N GLY A 336 16.51 -1.89 0.83
CA GLY A 336 15.07 -2.08 0.54
C GLY A 336 14.18 -1.21 1.41
N LEU A 337 12.91 -1.11 1.02
CA LEU A 337 11.86 -0.51 1.85
C LEU A 337 11.76 -1.22 3.19
N HIS A 338 11.22 -0.53 4.21
CA HIS A 338 11.02 -1.02 5.59
C HIS A 338 12.31 -1.44 6.31
N THR A 339 13.47 -0.92 5.87
CA THR A 339 14.76 -1.14 6.54
C THR A 339 15.27 0.15 7.15
N GLY A 340 15.95 0.07 8.29
CA GLY A 340 16.50 1.25 8.99
C GLY A 340 17.60 1.99 8.22
N THR A 341 18.10 1.42 7.14
CA THR A 341 19.11 2.00 6.25
C THR A 341 18.54 2.49 4.92
N PHE A 342 17.22 2.46 4.73
CA PHE A 342 16.59 2.98 3.52
C PHE A 342 16.92 4.47 3.35
N ASN A 343 17.39 4.83 2.18
CA ASN A 343 17.68 6.22 1.81
C ASN A 343 17.73 6.36 0.28
N PHE A 344 17.66 7.57 -0.23
CA PHE A 344 17.65 7.85 -1.65
C PHE A 344 18.20 9.25 -1.98
N ASN A 345 18.54 9.48 -3.23
CA ASN A 345 18.94 10.80 -3.71
C ASN A 345 17.70 11.68 -3.95
N GLU A 346 17.60 12.77 -3.23
CA GLU A 346 16.48 13.72 -3.32
C GLU A 346 16.27 14.34 -4.71
N SER A 347 17.29 14.30 -5.58
CA SER A 347 17.19 14.84 -6.94
C SER A 347 16.09 14.18 -7.78
N VAL A 348 15.72 12.94 -7.46
CA VAL A 348 14.65 12.20 -8.16
C VAL A 348 13.28 12.87 -7.98
N LEU A 349 13.07 13.61 -6.90
CA LEU A 349 11.79 14.26 -6.60
C LEU A 349 11.43 15.36 -7.61
N GLN A 350 12.44 16.01 -8.21
CA GLN A 350 12.18 17.00 -9.27
C GLN A 350 11.53 16.35 -10.50
N SER A 351 11.93 15.12 -10.85
CA SER A 351 11.32 14.41 -11.97
C SER A 351 9.84 14.07 -11.75
N VAL A 352 9.44 13.85 -10.49
CA VAL A 352 8.03 13.67 -10.11
C VAL A 352 7.24 14.97 -10.31
N VAL A 353 7.78 16.09 -9.83
CA VAL A 353 7.16 17.42 -10.01
C VAL A 353 6.97 17.72 -11.50
N ASP A 354 7.99 17.50 -12.31
CA ASP A 354 7.96 17.74 -13.76
C ASP A 354 6.94 16.81 -14.44
N MET A 355 6.86 15.57 -14.01
CA MET A 355 5.86 14.61 -14.50
C MET A 355 4.44 15.05 -14.16
N TYR A 356 4.15 15.41 -12.92
CA TYR A 356 2.83 15.87 -12.50
C TYR A 356 2.42 17.16 -13.23
N MET A 357 3.35 18.10 -13.43
CA MET A 357 3.09 19.29 -14.25
C MET A 357 2.76 18.92 -15.69
N LYS A 358 3.51 18.01 -16.33
CA LYS A 358 3.19 17.53 -17.68
C LYS A 358 1.82 16.85 -17.74
N ILE A 359 1.49 16.05 -16.74
CA ILE A 359 0.17 15.40 -16.67
C ILE A 359 -0.93 16.45 -16.67
N ILE A 360 -0.91 17.41 -15.75
CA ILE A 360 -2.04 18.32 -15.62
C ILE A 360 -2.11 19.37 -16.77
N LEU A 361 -1.01 19.82 -17.28
CA LEU A 361 -0.97 20.78 -18.39
C LEU A 361 -1.44 20.19 -19.72
N ASN A 362 -1.31 18.88 -19.92
CA ASN A 362 -1.76 18.19 -21.12
C ASN A 362 -3.09 17.45 -20.93
N TYR A 363 -3.66 17.47 -19.70
CA TYR A 363 -4.93 16.79 -19.42
C TYR A 363 -6.09 17.61 -20.01
N GLN A 364 -6.89 17.01 -20.87
CA GLN A 364 -7.97 17.69 -21.55
C GLN A 364 -9.19 16.79 -21.72
N GLU A 365 -10.31 17.37 -22.11
CA GLU A 365 -11.53 16.62 -22.41
C GLU A 365 -11.26 15.61 -23.52
N GLY A 366 -11.62 14.35 -23.27
CA GLY A 366 -11.32 13.25 -24.19
C GLY A 366 -10.01 12.48 -23.88
N THR A 367 -9.17 12.93 -22.94
CA THR A 367 -7.98 12.16 -22.50
C THR A 367 -8.33 10.71 -22.14
N LEU A 368 -9.50 10.48 -21.59
CA LEU A 368 -9.99 9.16 -21.20
C LEU A 368 -10.95 8.52 -22.25
N SER A 369 -11.15 9.15 -23.39
CA SER A 369 -12.13 8.68 -24.39
C SER A 369 -11.53 7.71 -25.42
N ASN A 370 -10.21 7.70 -25.62
CA ASN A 370 -9.49 6.90 -26.62
C ASN A 370 -8.91 5.59 -26.07
#